data_ba70f5227e1b0d72eae5ec0c65fac2b4
#
_entry.id   ba70f5227e1b0d72eae5ec0c65fac2b4
#
_cell.length_a   1.000
_cell.length_b   1.000
_cell.length_c   1.000
_cell.angle_alpha   90.00
_cell.angle_beta   90.00
_cell.angle_gamma   90.00
#
_symmetry.space_group_name_H-M   'P 1'
#
loop_
_entity.id
_entity.type
_entity.pdbx_description
1 polymer ?
#
loop_
_entity_poly.entity_id
_entity_poly.type
_entity_poly.pdbx_seq_one_letter_code
_entity_poly.pdbx_strand_id
1 'polypeptide(L)'
;MNKKLKIIIAGLLVNVASMNAIATEVGSTYFTAGVMKISTDELDVLAASGVTIDDEDTAVTFGVGYQFDENLSFEAGVIGESEASATLSGSESGTINGKSYSISGALTIKAQTDTSYTLGMRYSSPVNENLDVYGKAGLLFWDLKGLVSADGTLTYDGSTYTASGTAQFYQNDGNDPYFGMGGSYKLNQTTSLDLDYIKMEVDDGDVDGLSLAVNVDF
;
A
#
# COMPACT_ATOMS: atom_id res chain seq x y z
N MET A 1 -9.59 -6.19 8.35
CA MET A 1 -10.07 -5.73 7.02
C MET A 1 -11.23 -4.78 7.18
N ASN A 2 -11.05 -3.52 6.83
CA ASN A 2 -12.00 -2.42 7.05
C ASN A 2 -13.30 -2.63 6.24
N LYS A 3 -14.48 -2.26 6.82
CA LYS A 3 -15.79 -2.42 6.16
C LYS A 3 -15.87 -1.69 4.81
N LYS A 4 -15.15 -0.56 4.66
CA LYS A 4 -15.06 0.20 3.41
C LYS A 4 -14.33 -0.58 2.30
N LEU A 5 -13.27 -1.32 2.65
CA LEU A 5 -12.52 -2.15 1.70
C LEU A 5 -13.37 -3.32 1.16
N LYS A 6 -14.18 -3.95 2.02
CA LYS A 6 -15.13 -5.01 1.60
C LYS A 6 -16.16 -4.52 0.58
N ILE A 7 -16.62 -3.28 0.71
CA ILE A 7 -17.61 -2.67 -0.19
C ILE A 7 -16.98 -2.34 -1.54
N ILE A 8 -15.72 -1.86 -1.56
CA ILE A 8 -14.98 -1.54 -2.80
C ILE A 8 -14.72 -2.82 -3.59
N ILE A 9 -14.21 -3.89 -2.95
CA ILE A 9 -13.96 -5.18 -3.59
C ILE A 9 -15.27 -5.80 -4.13
N ALA A 10 -16.35 -5.77 -3.36
CA ALA A 10 -17.66 -6.27 -3.79
C ALA A 10 -18.25 -5.43 -4.94
N GLY A 11 -18.06 -4.12 -4.95
CA GLY A 11 -18.52 -3.22 -6.01
C GLY A 11 -17.75 -3.41 -7.32
N LEU A 12 -16.45 -3.68 -7.27
CA LEU A 12 -15.63 -4.00 -8.43
C LEU A 12 -16.05 -5.31 -9.09
N LEU A 13 -16.27 -6.38 -8.31
CA LEU A 13 -16.64 -7.70 -8.80
C LEU A 13 -18.03 -7.73 -9.48
N VAL A 14 -18.98 -6.89 -9.06
CA VAL A 14 -20.35 -6.87 -9.61
C VAL A 14 -20.43 -6.19 -10.98
N ASN A 15 -19.55 -5.21 -11.27
CA ASN A 15 -19.58 -4.49 -12.55
C ASN A 15 -18.86 -5.21 -13.69
N VAL A 16 -17.94 -6.12 -13.39
CA VAL A 16 -17.18 -6.90 -14.39
C VAL A 16 -18.02 -7.97 -15.08
N ALA A 17 -19.10 -8.44 -14.46
CA ALA A 17 -19.94 -9.54 -14.99
C ALA A 17 -20.79 -9.18 -16.23
N SER A 18 -20.82 -7.92 -16.66
CA SER A 18 -21.69 -7.45 -17.76
C SER A 18 -20.97 -7.05 -19.06
N MET A 19 -19.66 -7.21 -19.12
CA MET A 19 -18.86 -6.82 -20.30
C MET A 19 -18.66 -8.01 -21.24
N ASN A 20 -18.94 -7.81 -22.53
CA ASN A 20 -18.81 -8.84 -23.56
C ASN A 20 -17.33 -9.05 -23.91
N ALA A 21 -16.95 -10.31 -23.98
CA ALA A 21 -15.61 -10.82 -24.09
C ALA A 21 -14.94 -10.58 -25.45
N ILE A 22 -13.76 -10.01 -25.43
CA ILE A 22 -12.77 -10.09 -26.52
C ILE A 22 -11.50 -10.67 -25.86
N ALA A 23 -10.91 -11.72 -26.44
CA ALA A 23 -9.65 -12.30 -25.95
C ALA A 23 -8.54 -11.26 -26.00
N THR A 24 -7.56 -11.36 -25.10
CA THR A 24 -6.36 -10.50 -25.12
C THR A 24 -5.63 -10.67 -26.44
N GLU A 25 -5.89 -9.76 -27.37
CA GLU A 25 -5.26 -9.74 -28.70
C GLU A 25 -4.16 -8.66 -28.71
N VAL A 26 -3.17 -8.86 -29.57
CA VAL A 26 -2.18 -7.81 -29.86
C VAL A 26 -2.91 -6.55 -30.32
N GLY A 27 -2.67 -5.42 -29.64
CA GLY A 27 -3.37 -4.17 -29.84
C GLY A 27 -4.54 -3.92 -28.88
N SER A 28 -4.87 -4.89 -28.00
CA SER A 28 -5.89 -4.69 -26.96
C SER A 28 -5.40 -3.85 -25.79
N THR A 29 -6.34 -3.28 -25.08
CA THR A 29 -6.11 -2.54 -23.84
C THR A 29 -6.84 -3.26 -22.69
N TYR A 30 -6.24 -3.27 -21.51
CA TYR A 30 -6.88 -3.81 -20.32
C TYR A 30 -6.83 -2.83 -19.15
N PHE A 31 -7.79 -2.93 -18.25
CA PHE A 31 -7.80 -2.21 -16.99
C PHE A 31 -7.56 -3.17 -15.83
N THR A 32 -6.76 -2.70 -14.87
CA THR A 32 -6.48 -3.40 -13.62
C THR A 32 -7.04 -2.62 -12.45
N ALA A 33 -7.66 -3.32 -11.50
CA ALA A 33 -8.06 -2.74 -10.23
C ALA A 33 -7.88 -3.76 -9.11
N GLY A 34 -7.25 -3.34 -8.02
CA GLY A 34 -6.90 -4.27 -6.95
C GLY A 34 -6.57 -3.62 -5.63
N VAL A 35 -6.00 -4.44 -4.78
CA VAL A 35 -5.44 -4.05 -3.48
C VAL A 35 -4.04 -4.60 -3.35
N MET A 36 -3.15 -3.84 -2.73
CA MET A 36 -1.78 -4.21 -2.47
C MET A 36 -1.51 -4.09 -0.98
N LYS A 37 -1.07 -5.17 -0.37
CA LYS A 37 -0.46 -5.13 0.96
C LYS A 37 0.98 -4.66 0.76
N ILE A 38 1.34 -3.57 1.41
CA ILE A 38 2.66 -2.95 1.38
C ILE A 38 3.32 -3.22 2.72
N SER A 39 4.61 -3.56 2.72
CA SER A 39 5.42 -3.71 3.93
C SER A 39 6.81 -3.14 3.71
N THR A 40 7.41 -2.63 4.80
CA THR A 40 8.78 -2.10 4.80
C THR A 40 9.47 -2.46 6.12
N ASP A 41 10.74 -2.81 6.05
CA ASP A 41 11.57 -3.12 7.23
C ASP A 41 12.32 -1.89 7.76
N GLU A 42 12.14 -0.71 7.15
CA GLU A 42 12.89 0.51 7.47
C GLU A 42 12.70 1.01 8.91
N LEU A 43 11.54 0.72 9.51
CA LEU A 43 11.26 1.10 10.89
C LEU A 43 11.78 0.11 11.93
N ASP A 44 12.25 -1.06 11.53
CA ASP A 44 12.78 -2.10 12.44
C ASP A 44 13.98 -1.64 13.24
N VAL A 45 14.76 -0.68 12.72
CA VAL A 45 15.85 -0.05 13.44
C VAL A 45 15.40 0.69 14.71
N LEU A 46 14.11 1.03 14.81
CA LEU A 46 13.48 1.66 15.96
C LEU A 46 12.92 0.63 16.94
N ALA A 47 12.98 -0.67 16.63
CA ALA A 47 12.48 -1.74 17.48
C ALA A 47 13.27 -1.78 18.80
N ALA A 48 12.71 -1.17 19.84
CA ALA A 48 13.24 -1.12 21.18
C ALA A 48 12.15 -1.48 22.19
N SER A 49 12.54 -1.72 23.43
CA SER A 49 11.56 -1.99 24.49
C SER A 49 10.54 -0.85 24.62
N GLY A 50 9.28 -1.13 24.42
CA GLY A 50 8.16 -0.18 24.50
C GLY A 50 7.78 0.53 23.21
N VAL A 51 8.50 0.29 22.11
CA VAL A 51 8.11 0.79 20.77
C VAL A 51 7.21 -0.25 20.09
N THR A 52 6.09 0.21 19.57
CA THR A 52 5.21 -0.57 18.69
C THR A 52 5.44 -0.13 17.26
N ILE A 53 5.78 -1.08 16.39
CA ILE A 53 5.97 -0.84 14.96
C ILE A 53 4.73 -1.34 14.22
N ASP A 54 4.24 -0.54 13.27
CA ASP A 54 3.22 -0.90 12.28
C ASP A 54 3.85 -0.57 10.91
N ASP A 55 4.41 -1.58 10.28
CA ASP A 55 5.20 -1.54 9.05
C ASP A 55 4.43 -2.09 7.84
N GLU A 56 3.15 -2.40 8.03
CA GLU A 56 2.28 -2.96 7.00
C GLU A 56 1.07 -2.07 6.75
N ASP A 57 0.78 -1.79 5.48
CA ASP A 57 -0.44 -1.09 5.08
C ASP A 57 -1.09 -1.73 3.86
N THR A 58 -2.30 -1.30 3.53
CA THR A 58 -3.04 -1.78 2.36
C THR A 58 -3.53 -0.63 1.49
N ALA A 59 -2.91 -0.48 0.33
CA ALA A 59 -3.28 0.50 -0.68
C ALA A 59 -4.25 -0.10 -1.72
N VAL A 60 -5.08 0.75 -2.33
CA VAL A 60 -5.81 0.41 -3.56
C VAL A 60 -4.92 0.64 -4.76
N THR A 61 -5.07 -0.20 -5.80
CA THR A 61 -4.30 -0.06 -7.04
C THR A 61 -5.24 0.02 -8.23
N PHE A 62 -4.88 0.86 -9.20
CA PHE A 62 -5.53 0.95 -10.49
C PHE A 62 -4.46 1.00 -11.58
N GLY A 63 -4.78 0.46 -12.74
CA GLY A 63 -3.84 0.46 -13.85
C GLY A 63 -4.53 0.32 -15.20
N VAL A 64 -3.76 0.62 -16.24
CA VAL A 64 -4.10 0.38 -17.63
C VAL A 64 -2.89 -0.25 -18.31
N GLY A 65 -3.15 -1.25 -19.13
CA GLY A 65 -2.13 -1.90 -19.95
C GLY A 65 -2.51 -1.92 -21.41
N TYR A 66 -1.50 -1.94 -22.27
CA TYR A 66 -1.63 -2.08 -23.71
C TYR A 66 -0.76 -3.25 -24.19
N GLN A 67 -1.39 -4.26 -24.80
CA GLN A 67 -0.74 -5.44 -25.33
C GLN A 67 -0.19 -5.15 -26.73
N PHE A 68 1.10 -5.00 -26.86
CA PHE A 68 1.71 -4.69 -28.17
C PHE A 68 2.38 -5.89 -28.86
N ASP A 69 2.56 -6.98 -28.12
CA ASP A 69 3.06 -8.26 -28.63
C ASP A 69 2.33 -9.40 -27.88
N GLU A 70 2.36 -10.62 -28.39
CA GLU A 70 1.68 -11.78 -27.77
C GLU A 70 2.05 -11.98 -26.29
N ASN A 71 3.25 -11.59 -25.89
CA ASN A 71 3.79 -11.80 -24.56
C ASN A 71 4.11 -10.50 -23.81
N LEU A 72 4.06 -9.35 -24.51
CA LEU A 72 4.60 -8.10 -23.97
C LEU A 72 3.55 -7.00 -23.94
N SER A 73 3.33 -6.43 -22.78
CA SER A 73 2.47 -5.27 -22.58
C SER A 73 3.22 -4.12 -21.91
N PHE A 74 2.72 -2.92 -22.17
CA PHE A 74 3.12 -1.69 -21.48
C PHE A 74 2.06 -1.37 -20.42
N GLU A 75 2.48 -1.06 -19.21
CA GLU A 75 1.57 -0.78 -18.09
C GLU A 75 1.82 0.60 -17.49
N ALA A 76 0.74 1.30 -17.15
CA ALA A 76 0.75 2.48 -16.30
C ALA A 76 -0.20 2.25 -15.14
N GLY A 77 0.17 2.66 -13.95
CA GLY A 77 -0.62 2.39 -12.75
C GLY A 77 -0.55 3.49 -11.71
N VAL A 78 -1.44 3.35 -10.74
CA VAL A 78 -1.57 4.20 -9.55
C VAL A 78 -1.65 3.29 -8.34
N ILE A 79 -0.85 3.60 -7.32
CA ILE A 79 -0.89 2.99 -5.99
C ILE A 79 -1.37 4.07 -5.03
N GLY A 80 -2.43 3.79 -4.27
CA GLY A 80 -2.96 4.71 -3.26
C GLY A 80 -1.96 4.98 -2.14
N GLU A 81 -2.31 5.92 -1.28
CA GLU A 81 -1.53 6.27 -0.11
C GLU A 81 -1.23 5.05 0.77
N SER A 82 -0.04 5.02 1.37
CA SER A 82 0.35 4.04 2.38
C SER A 82 1.16 4.69 3.50
N GLU A 83 1.10 4.07 4.69
CA GLU A 83 1.72 4.59 5.90
C GLU A 83 2.41 3.45 6.67
N ALA A 84 3.60 3.72 7.18
CA ALA A 84 4.25 2.92 8.20
C ALA A 84 4.54 3.79 9.43
N SER A 85 4.48 3.22 10.64
CA SER A 85 4.66 3.99 11.86
C SER A 85 5.38 3.25 12.97
N ALA A 86 6.06 4.03 13.83
CA ALA A 86 6.65 3.56 15.07
C ALA A 86 6.15 4.43 16.23
N THR A 87 5.55 3.80 17.24
CA THR A 87 4.93 4.49 18.37
C THR A 87 5.59 4.07 19.69
N LEU A 88 6.09 5.04 20.41
CA LEU A 88 6.53 4.91 21.80
C LEU A 88 5.45 5.49 22.72
N SER A 89 4.89 4.68 23.61
CA SER A 89 3.90 5.13 24.58
C SER A 89 4.34 4.86 26.01
N GLY A 90 3.87 5.70 26.93
CA GLY A 90 4.17 5.55 28.35
C GLY A 90 3.07 6.13 29.23
N SER A 91 3.03 5.63 30.47
CA SER A 91 2.14 6.17 31.49
C SER A 91 2.74 6.06 32.87
N GLU A 92 2.46 7.05 33.72
CA GLU A 92 2.84 7.07 35.11
C GLU A 92 1.68 7.60 35.97
N SER A 93 1.57 7.13 37.19
CA SER A 93 0.57 7.62 38.13
C SER A 93 1.13 7.63 39.56
N GLY A 94 0.61 8.53 40.41
CA GLY A 94 1.09 8.65 41.75
C GLY A 94 0.28 9.68 42.58
N THR A 95 0.92 10.15 43.64
CA THR A 95 0.34 11.16 44.52
C THR A 95 1.35 12.26 44.78
N ILE A 96 0.94 13.50 44.59
CA ILE A 96 1.73 14.70 44.92
C ILE A 96 0.93 15.57 45.91
N ASN A 97 1.52 15.85 47.06
CA ASN A 97 0.85 16.64 48.12
C ASN A 97 -0.55 16.10 48.51
N GLY A 98 -0.69 14.78 48.57
CA GLY A 98 -1.95 14.14 48.92
C GLY A 98 -3.03 14.11 47.80
N LYS A 99 -2.72 14.62 46.62
CA LYS A 99 -3.58 14.62 45.43
C LYS A 99 -3.07 13.61 44.39
N SER A 100 -4.00 12.85 43.82
CA SER A 100 -3.66 11.87 42.79
C SER A 100 -3.32 12.54 41.46
N TYR A 101 -2.33 11.98 40.74
CA TYR A 101 -2.06 12.30 39.35
C TYR A 101 -1.91 11.05 38.49
N SER A 102 -2.23 11.19 37.22
CA SER A 102 -1.91 10.23 36.17
C SER A 102 -1.48 10.99 34.93
N ILE A 103 -0.38 10.59 34.34
CA ILE A 103 0.11 11.12 33.07
C ILE A 103 0.25 9.95 32.09
N SER A 104 -0.16 10.15 30.85
CA SER A 104 0.04 9.21 29.76
C SER A 104 0.33 9.98 28.47
N GLY A 105 1.08 9.37 27.56
CA GLY A 105 1.35 9.99 26.27
C GLY A 105 1.96 9.01 25.29
N ALA A 106 1.96 9.41 24.03
CA ALA A 106 2.59 8.69 22.94
C ALA A 106 3.35 9.65 22.03
N LEU A 107 4.46 9.17 21.50
CA LEU A 107 5.21 9.78 20.41
C LEU A 107 5.20 8.82 19.24
N THR A 108 4.67 9.26 18.10
CA THR A 108 4.58 8.45 16.87
C THR A 108 5.39 9.11 15.76
N ILE A 109 6.27 8.33 15.17
CA ILE A 109 6.95 8.68 13.92
C ILE A 109 6.26 7.93 12.80
N LYS A 110 5.97 8.59 11.68
CA LYS A 110 5.30 8.03 10.52
C LYS A 110 6.09 8.30 9.25
N ALA A 111 6.19 7.28 8.40
CA ALA A 111 6.57 7.40 7.01
C ALA A 111 5.29 7.22 6.17
N GLN A 112 4.92 8.22 5.41
CA GLN A 112 3.70 8.22 4.61
C GLN A 112 4.06 8.49 3.16
N THR A 113 3.65 7.60 2.24
CA THR A 113 3.67 7.87 0.81
C THR A 113 2.32 8.40 0.37
N ASP A 114 2.34 9.47 -0.43
CA ASP A 114 1.15 9.92 -1.15
C ASP A 114 0.83 8.94 -2.29
N THR A 115 -0.17 9.25 -3.10
CA THR A 115 -0.48 8.48 -4.31
C THR A 115 0.74 8.38 -5.21
N SER A 116 1.18 7.16 -5.46
CA SER A 116 2.34 6.85 -6.31
C SER A 116 1.90 6.42 -7.71
N TYR A 117 2.77 6.60 -8.71
CA TYR A 117 2.49 6.24 -10.09
C TYR A 117 3.53 5.24 -10.58
N THR A 118 3.10 4.30 -11.41
CA THR A 118 4.00 3.31 -12.03
C THR A 118 3.96 3.41 -13.54
N LEU A 119 5.09 3.17 -14.17
CA LEU A 119 5.22 3.07 -15.61
C LEU A 119 6.19 1.94 -15.93
N GLY A 120 5.75 0.94 -16.70
CA GLY A 120 6.60 -0.23 -16.92
C GLY A 120 6.14 -1.15 -18.03
N MET A 121 6.75 -2.32 -18.04
CA MET A 121 6.47 -3.39 -18.99
C MET A 121 6.19 -4.67 -18.24
N ARG A 122 5.31 -5.49 -18.81
CA ARG A 122 4.98 -6.83 -18.32
C ARG A 122 5.27 -7.83 -19.45
N TYR A 123 6.02 -8.89 -19.13
CA TYR A 123 6.22 -10.04 -19.99
C TYR A 123 5.46 -11.23 -19.41
N SER A 124 4.49 -11.74 -20.15
CA SER A 124 3.64 -12.86 -19.75
C SER A 124 3.96 -14.11 -20.57
N SER A 125 3.88 -15.28 -19.95
CA SER A 125 4.05 -16.58 -20.60
C SER A 125 2.95 -17.54 -20.16
N PRO A 126 2.21 -18.15 -21.08
CA PRO A 126 1.17 -19.10 -20.73
C PRO A 126 1.77 -20.38 -20.16
N VAL A 127 1.23 -20.84 -19.02
CA VAL A 127 1.52 -22.15 -18.42
C VAL A 127 0.52 -23.18 -18.90
N ASN A 128 -0.76 -22.78 -19.00
CA ASN A 128 -1.86 -23.56 -19.55
C ASN A 128 -2.98 -22.63 -20.06
N GLU A 129 -4.10 -23.19 -20.47
CA GLU A 129 -5.24 -22.43 -21.04
C GLU A 129 -5.79 -21.34 -20.09
N ASN A 130 -5.68 -21.54 -18.77
CA ASN A 130 -6.26 -20.64 -17.76
C ASN A 130 -5.22 -19.90 -16.90
N LEU A 131 -3.94 -20.22 -17.01
CA LEU A 131 -2.90 -19.66 -16.14
C LEU A 131 -1.74 -19.15 -16.96
N ASP A 132 -1.45 -17.87 -16.79
CA ASP A 132 -0.22 -17.24 -17.25
C ASP A 132 0.67 -16.90 -16.03
N VAL A 133 1.98 -16.96 -16.21
CA VAL A 133 2.95 -16.38 -15.29
C VAL A 133 3.60 -15.17 -15.95
N TYR A 134 3.98 -14.19 -15.16
CA TYR A 134 4.57 -12.98 -15.71
C TYR A 134 5.62 -12.36 -14.81
N GLY A 135 6.51 -11.59 -15.43
CA GLY A 135 7.39 -10.64 -14.78
C GLY A 135 7.08 -9.22 -15.22
N LYS A 136 7.25 -8.27 -14.34
CA LYS A 136 7.11 -6.84 -14.65
C LYS A 136 8.30 -6.05 -14.12
N ALA A 137 8.63 -4.96 -14.81
CA ALA A 137 9.67 -4.04 -14.41
C ALA A 137 9.35 -2.64 -14.93
N GLY A 138 9.75 -1.61 -14.18
CA GLY A 138 9.48 -0.24 -14.55
C GLY A 138 10.02 0.77 -13.55
N LEU A 139 9.43 1.95 -13.59
CA LEU A 139 9.71 3.06 -12.68
C LEU A 139 8.48 3.32 -11.80
N LEU A 140 8.73 3.50 -10.53
CA LEU A 140 7.82 4.02 -9.53
C LEU A 140 8.13 5.50 -9.32
N PHE A 141 7.12 6.36 -9.36
CA PHE A 141 7.21 7.79 -9.01
C PHE A 141 6.47 7.97 -7.68
N TRP A 142 7.16 8.50 -6.69
CA TRP A 142 6.68 8.57 -5.31
C TRP A 142 6.91 9.95 -4.67
N ASP A 143 6.12 10.26 -3.65
CA ASP A 143 6.29 11.39 -2.72
C ASP A 143 6.21 10.82 -1.29
N LEU A 144 7.27 10.99 -0.51
CA LEU A 144 7.43 10.49 0.85
C LEU A 144 7.45 11.62 1.85
N LYS A 145 6.67 11.48 2.94
CA LYS A 145 6.61 12.42 4.06
C LYS A 145 6.94 11.73 5.36
N GLY A 146 7.82 12.36 6.13
CA GLY A 146 8.09 12.00 7.52
C GLY A 146 7.31 12.90 8.46
N LEU A 147 6.48 12.32 9.31
CA LEU A 147 5.67 13.03 10.29
C LEU A 147 6.04 12.59 11.69
N VAL A 148 6.01 13.52 12.64
CA VAL A 148 6.09 13.23 14.07
C VAL A 148 4.83 13.74 14.75
N SER A 149 4.17 12.89 15.51
CA SER A 149 2.99 13.24 16.29
C SER A 149 3.27 12.96 17.77
N ALA A 150 2.85 13.86 18.63
CA ALA A 150 2.89 13.67 20.07
C ALA A 150 1.50 13.95 20.66
N ASP A 151 1.07 13.10 21.57
CA ASP A 151 -0.14 13.30 22.36
C ASP A 151 0.11 12.98 23.82
N GLY A 152 -0.62 13.66 24.71
CA GLY A 152 -0.48 13.48 26.12
C GLY A 152 -1.74 13.87 26.88
N THR A 153 -1.95 13.17 28.00
CA THR A 153 -3.05 13.42 28.92
C THR A 153 -2.50 13.48 30.35
N LEU A 154 -2.81 14.54 31.06
CA LEU A 154 -2.54 14.70 32.48
C LEU A 154 -3.89 14.77 33.22
N THR A 155 -4.09 13.89 34.18
CA THR A 155 -5.18 14.00 35.16
C THR A 155 -4.57 14.35 36.51
N TYR A 156 -5.01 15.45 37.12
CA TYR A 156 -4.56 15.91 38.43
C TYR A 156 -5.75 16.34 39.27
N ASP A 157 -5.91 15.75 40.46
CA ASP A 157 -6.98 16.05 41.38
C ASP A 157 -8.40 16.00 40.75
N GLY A 158 -8.63 15.03 39.85
CA GLY A 158 -9.88 14.87 39.11
C GLY A 158 -10.04 15.78 37.88
N SER A 159 -9.12 16.70 37.62
CA SER A 159 -9.12 17.54 36.39
C SER A 159 -8.24 16.92 35.34
N THR A 160 -8.72 16.87 34.07
CA THR A 160 -7.99 16.28 32.93
C THR A 160 -7.59 17.36 31.93
N TYR A 161 -6.34 17.31 31.52
CA TYR A 161 -5.73 18.19 30.50
C TYR A 161 -5.14 17.33 29.39
N THR A 162 -5.43 17.66 28.15
CA THR A 162 -4.90 16.96 26.97
C THR A 162 -4.13 17.93 26.08
N ALA A 163 -3.06 17.45 25.48
CA ALA A 163 -2.29 18.18 24.48
C ALA A 163 -1.93 17.22 23.35
N SER A 164 -1.99 17.69 22.09
CA SER A 164 -1.57 16.94 20.93
C SER A 164 -0.98 17.88 19.88
N GLY A 165 -0.07 17.36 19.06
CA GLY A 165 0.52 18.11 17.96
C GLY A 165 1.15 17.16 16.95
N THR A 166 1.16 17.58 15.68
CA THR A 166 1.82 16.88 14.58
C THR A 166 2.68 17.87 13.83
N ALA A 167 3.89 17.47 13.48
CA ALA A 167 4.81 18.23 12.65
C ALA A 167 5.39 17.35 11.56
N GLN A 168 5.54 17.89 10.36
CA GLN A 168 6.29 17.28 9.28
C GLN A 168 7.76 17.66 9.46
N PHE A 169 8.65 16.66 9.45
CA PHE A 169 10.10 16.87 9.60
C PHE A 169 10.88 16.47 8.35
N TYR A 170 10.24 15.73 7.43
CA TYR A 170 10.86 15.23 6.21
C TYR A 170 9.86 15.30 5.06
N GLN A 171 10.36 15.58 3.85
CA GLN A 171 9.64 15.40 2.59
C GLN A 171 10.67 15.20 1.48
N ASN A 172 10.46 14.20 0.66
CA ASN A 172 11.22 13.94 -0.55
C ASN A 172 10.33 13.35 -1.61
N ASP A 173 10.68 13.52 -2.87
CA ASP A 173 10.02 12.91 -4.02
C ASP A 173 11.06 12.37 -4.99
N GLY A 174 10.70 11.32 -5.72
CA GLY A 174 11.66 10.69 -6.61
C GLY A 174 11.02 9.68 -7.56
N ASN A 175 11.90 8.99 -8.25
CA ASN A 175 11.53 7.85 -9.08
C ASN A 175 12.59 6.76 -8.97
N ASP A 176 12.17 5.55 -8.69
CA ASP A 176 13.01 4.40 -8.48
C ASP A 176 12.52 3.19 -9.28
N PRO A 177 13.38 2.21 -9.56
CA PRO A 177 12.98 1.01 -10.25
C PRO A 177 12.04 0.16 -9.39
N TYR A 178 11.12 -0.54 -10.04
CA TYR A 178 10.39 -1.64 -9.42
C TYR A 178 10.49 -2.89 -10.28
N PHE A 179 10.41 -4.05 -9.61
CA PHE A 179 10.37 -5.36 -10.23
C PHE A 179 9.26 -6.18 -9.59
N GLY A 180 8.57 -6.98 -10.40
CA GLY A 180 7.52 -7.83 -9.90
C GLY A 180 7.45 -9.15 -10.65
N MET A 181 6.82 -10.12 -10.02
CA MET A 181 6.45 -11.39 -10.64
C MET A 181 5.09 -11.80 -10.13
N GLY A 182 4.35 -12.53 -10.97
CA GLY A 182 3.02 -12.93 -10.59
C GLY A 182 2.44 -14.02 -11.47
N GLY A 183 1.19 -14.33 -11.15
CA GLY A 183 0.36 -15.23 -11.92
C GLY A 183 -0.99 -14.59 -12.22
N SER A 184 -1.50 -14.85 -13.42
CA SER A 184 -2.80 -14.39 -13.89
C SER A 184 -3.68 -15.60 -14.17
N TYR A 185 -4.78 -15.71 -13.43
CA TYR A 185 -5.77 -16.78 -13.63
C TYR A 185 -6.97 -16.25 -14.40
N LYS A 186 -7.20 -16.79 -15.60
CA LYS A 186 -8.32 -16.42 -16.48
C LYS A 186 -9.64 -16.94 -15.91
N LEU A 187 -10.51 -16.02 -15.50
CA LEU A 187 -11.88 -16.33 -15.03
C LEU A 187 -12.84 -16.54 -16.21
N ASN A 188 -12.63 -15.81 -17.28
CA ASN A 188 -13.32 -15.91 -18.57
C ASN A 188 -12.42 -15.32 -19.67
N GLN A 189 -12.97 -15.08 -20.85
CA GLN A 189 -12.19 -14.61 -22.01
C GLN A 189 -11.65 -13.18 -21.87
N THR A 190 -12.25 -12.35 -21.01
CA THR A 190 -11.86 -10.95 -20.82
C THR A 190 -11.47 -10.60 -19.41
N THR A 191 -11.60 -11.51 -18.46
CA THR A 191 -11.38 -11.19 -17.06
C THR A 191 -10.40 -12.17 -16.46
N SER A 192 -9.39 -11.66 -15.83
CA SER A 192 -8.43 -12.47 -15.06
C SER A 192 -8.26 -11.92 -13.62
N LEU A 193 -7.78 -12.80 -12.77
CA LEU A 193 -7.37 -12.49 -11.40
C LEU A 193 -5.85 -12.60 -11.33
N ASP A 194 -5.20 -11.51 -10.97
CA ASP A 194 -3.76 -11.43 -10.84
C ASP A 194 -3.33 -11.46 -9.37
N LEU A 195 -2.29 -12.23 -9.10
CA LEU A 195 -1.57 -12.22 -7.83
C LEU A 195 -0.12 -11.86 -8.11
N ASP A 196 0.34 -10.75 -7.54
CA ASP A 196 1.68 -10.21 -7.74
C ASP A 196 2.46 -10.14 -6.45
N TYR A 197 3.76 -10.41 -6.52
CA TYR A 197 4.76 -9.90 -5.60
C TYR A 197 5.59 -8.83 -6.33
N ILE A 198 5.71 -7.66 -5.72
CA ILE A 198 6.40 -6.50 -6.29
C ILE A 198 7.42 -6.01 -5.27
N LYS A 199 8.66 -5.85 -5.71
CA LYS A 199 9.71 -5.17 -4.96
C LYS A 199 9.90 -3.77 -5.54
N MET A 200 9.83 -2.77 -4.68
CA MET A 200 9.97 -1.35 -4.99
C MET A 200 11.10 -0.77 -4.16
N GLU A 201 11.66 0.31 -4.63
CA GLU A 201 12.57 1.14 -3.86
C GLU A 201 11.91 2.52 -3.67
N VAL A 202 11.98 3.07 -2.47
CA VAL A 202 11.44 4.38 -2.13
C VAL A 202 12.45 5.09 -1.23
N ASP A 203 13.09 6.15 -1.75
CA ASP A 203 14.08 6.94 -0.99
C ASP A 203 15.23 6.07 -0.44
N ASP A 204 15.80 5.19 -1.27
CA ASP A 204 16.82 4.19 -0.92
C ASP A 204 16.34 3.07 0.03
N GLY A 205 15.06 3.06 0.41
CA GLY A 205 14.43 2.03 1.27
C GLY A 205 13.73 0.93 0.48
N ASP A 206 13.85 -0.30 0.95
CA ASP A 206 13.17 -1.47 0.37
C ASP A 206 11.69 -1.51 0.78
N VAL A 207 10.80 -1.64 -0.19
CA VAL A 207 9.35 -1.77 0.00
C VAL A 207 8.83 -2.98 -0.77
N ASP A 208 8.18 -3.89 -0.07
CA ASP A 208 7.57 -5.08 -0.64
C ASP A 208 6.06 -4.89 -0.80
N GLY A 209 5.51 -5.37 -1.92
CA GLY A 209 4.08 -5.35 -2.22
C GLY A 209 3.57 -6.74 -2.59
N LEU A 210 2.49 -7.17 -1.93
CA LEU A 210 1.70 -8.33 -2.35
C LEU A 210 0.34 -7.83 -2.84
N SER A 211 0.09 -7.95 -4.14
CA SER A 211 -1.09 -7.42 -4.81
C SER A 211 -2.06 -8.52 -5.23
N LEU A 212 -3.34 -8.24 -5.08
CA LEU A 212 -4.43 -9.02 -5.67
C LEU A 212 -5.31 -8.08 -6.49
N ALA A 213 -5.42 -8.36 -7.78
CA ALA A 213 -6.10 -7.47 -8.72
C ALA A 213 -6.98 -8.24 -9.72
N VAL A 214 -7.99 -7.57 -10.25
CA VAL A 214 -8.80 -8.03 -11.37
C VAL A 214 -8.38 -7.23 -12.60
N ASN A 215 -8.10 -7.94 -13.71
CA ASN A 215 -7.90 -7.36 -15.02
C ASN A 215 -9.14 -7.56 -15.88
N VAL A 216 -9.45 -6.56 -16.70
CA VAL A 216 -10.53 -6.60 -17.67
C VAL A 216 -10.02 -6.12 -19.01
N ASP A 217 -10.05 -6.98 -20.02
CA ASP A 217 -9.64 -6.71 -21.40
C ASP A 217 -10.78 -6.08 -22.22
N PHE A 218 -10.41 -5.17 -23.17
CA PHE A 218 -11.33 -4.46 -24.05
C PHE A 218 -10.90 -4.52 -25.53
#